data_ed5afff00018eb5a12a73d0903fca9fb
#
_entry.id   ed5afff00018eb5a12a73d0903fca9fb
#
_cell.length_a   1.000
_cell.length_b   1.000
_cell.length_c   1.000
_cell.angle_alpha   90.00
_cell.angle_beta   90.00
_cell.angle_gamma   90.00
#
_symmetry.space_group_name_H-M   'P 1'
#
loop_
_entity.id
_entity.type
_entity.pdbx_description
1 polymer ?
#
loop_
_entity_poly.entity_id
_entity_poly.type
_entity_poly.pdbx_seq_one_letter_code
_entity_poly.pdbx_strand_id
1 'polypeptide(L)'
;MTADGAARILIAGGGFAAVEAVLALRALVGDRVAPALLTPEPVFHYRPAATREPFDLAPARHYDLRAIAAEMGADYHQGRLEAVASRRHSVRTASGARLVYDRLILAIGARAVVGVPGAITFRDQRDIKLIRRVLREVEAGAVKRIAFALPATSTWSLPLYELALLFARHARTRGLVIEPALVTPEREPLELFG
;
A
#
# COMPACT_ATOMS: atom_id res chain seq x y z
N MET A 1 -11.32 -0.77 -29.13
CA MET A 1 -10.34 -1.70 -29.71
C MET A 1 -9.18 -0.89 -30.23
N THR A 2 -7.98 -1.35 -30.00
CA THR A 2 -6.77 -0.79 -30.62
C THR A 2 -6.74 -1.10 -32.13
N ALA A 3 -5.81 -0.51 -32.89
CA ALA A 3 -5.64 -0.79 -34.34
C ALA A 3 -5.41 -2.29 -34.62
N ASP A 4 -4.85 -3.03 -33.66
CA ASP A 4 -4.58 -4.48 -33.74
C ASP A 4 -5.71 -5.38 -33.20
N GLY A 5 -6.89 -4.84 -32.90
CA GLY A 5 -8.01 -5.59 -32.39
C GLY A 5 -7.95 -5.95 -30.90
N ALA A 6 -6.87 -5.62 -30.18
CA ALA A 6 -6.74 -5.87 -28.75
C ALA A 6 -7.74 -5.03 -27.92
N ALA A 7 -8.34 -5.62 -26.88
CA ALA A 7 -9.24 -4.92 -26.00
C ALA A 7 -8.47 -4.00 -25.03
N ARG A 8 -8.89 -2.75 -24.93
CA ARG A 8 -8.28 -1.75 -24.01
C ARG A 8 -8.77 -1.97 -22.60
N ILE A 9 -7.86 -2.35 -21.70
CA ILE A 9 -8.16 -2.55 -20.29
C ILE A 9 -7.54 -1.40 -19.49
N LEU A 10 -8.36 -0.49 -19.01
CA LEU A 10 -7.90 0.58 -18.15
C LEU A 10 -7.92 0.11 -16.69
N ILE A 11 -6.79 0.23 -15.99
CA ILE A 11 -6.64 -0.12 -14.59
C ILE A 11 -6.37 1.17 -13.81
N ALA A 12 -7.36 1.61 -13.03
CA ALA A 12 -7.23 2.79 -12.20
C ALA A 12 -6.63 2.41 -10.84
N GLY A 13 -5.37 2.77 -10.64
CA GLY A 13 -4.57 2.50 -9.45
C GLY A 13 -3.10 2.28 -9.77
N GLY A 14 -2.23 2.37 -8.76
CA GLY A 14 -0.79 2.16 -8.86
C GLY A 14 -0.23 1.32 -7.71
N GLY A 15 -1.10 0.65 -6.95
CA GLY A 15 -0.73 -0.26 -5.87
C GLY A 15 -0.62 -1.72 -6.32
N PHE A 16 -0.46 -2.62 -5.36
CA PHE A 16 -0.34 -4.07 -5.60
C PHE A 16 -1.42 -4.62 -6.52
N ALA A 17 -2.69 -4.35 -6.22
CA ALA A 17 -3.81 -4.87 -7.01
C ALA A 17 -3.76 -4.41 -8.48
N ALA A 18 -3.25 -3.21 -8.74
CA ALA A 18 -3.10 -2.71 -10.11
C ALA A 18 -1.98 -3.42 -10.86
N VAL A 19 -0.81 -3.58 -10.23
CA VAL A 19 0.35 -4.28 -10.81
C VAL A 19 0.02 -5.74 -11.05
N GLU A 20 -0.57 -6.42 -10.05
CA GLU A 20 -1.02 -7.82 -10.17
C GLU A 20 -2.06 -8.00 -11.28
N ALA A 21 -2.98 -7.02 -11.45
CA ALA A 21 -3.96 -7.09 -12.53
C ALA A 21 -3.29 -7.05 -13.91
N VAL A 22 -2.25 -6.22 -14.10
CA VAL A 22 -1.49 -6.19 -15.36
C VAL A 22 -0.78 -7.52 -15.60
N LEU A 23 -0.08 -8.04 -14.57
CA LEU A 23 0.62 -9.33 -14.66
C LEU A 23 -0.33 -10.47 -14.98
N ALA A 24 -1.47 -10.53 -14.27
CA ALA A 24 -2.49 -11.55 -14.51
C ALA A 24 -3.08 -11.48 -15.94
N LEU A 25 -3.37 -10.27 -16.44
CA LEU A 25 -3.84 -10.08 -17.80
C LEU A 25 -2.83 -10.56 -18.82
N ARG A 26 -1.55 -10.25 -18.64
CA ARG A 26 -0.48 -10.72 -19.53
C ARG A 26 -0.33 -12.25 -19.51
N ALA A 27 -0.39 -12.84 -18.31
CA ALA A 27 -0.26 -14.29 -18.16
C ALA A 27 -1.46 -15.07 -18.75
N LEU A 28 -2.68 -14.56 -18.55
CA LEU A 28 -3.92 -15.28 -18.92
C LEU A 28 -4.36 -15.04 -20.36
N VAL A 29 -4.17 -13.83 -20.89
CA VAL A 29 -4.72 -13.44 -22.19
C VAL A 29 -3.70 -12.86 -23.18
N GLY A 30 -2.49 -12.56 -22.72
CA GLY A 30 -1.38 -12.11 -23.57
C GLY A 30 -1.71 -10.83 -24.35
N ASP A 31 -1.40 -10.85 -25.65
CA ASP A 31 -1.55 -9.68 -26.54
C ASP A 31 -2.99 -9.42 -27.01
N ARG A 32 -3.94 -10.23 -26.59
CA ARG A 32 -5.39 -9.99 -26.87
C ARG A 32 -5.93 -8.76 -26.13
N VAL A 33 -5.16 -8.23 -25.17
CA VAL A 33 -5.52 -7.03 -24.41
C VAL A 33 -4.38 -6.03 -24.43
N ALA A 34 -4.74 -4.75 -24.37
CA ALA A 34 -3.85 -3.62 -24.21
C ALA A 34 -4.12 -2.98 -22.84
N PRO A 35 -3.38 -3.37 -21.77
CA PRO A 35 -3.54 -2.81 -20.45
C PRO A 35 -2.95 -1.41 -20.37
N ALA A 36 -3.59 -0.52 -19.59
CA ALA A 36 -3.11 0.82 -19.29
C ALA A 36 -3.32 1.12 -17.81
N LEU A 37 -2.30 1.63 -17.13
CA LEU A 37 -2.38 2.10 -15.74
C LEU A 37 -2.75 3.58 -15.70
N LEU A 38 -3.70 3.94 -14.85
CA LEU A 38 -4.02 5.34 -14.51
C LEU A 38 -3.81 5.54 -13.01
N THR A 39 -2.81 6.33 -12.63
CA THR A 39 -2.47 6.58 -11.23
C THR A 39 -1.93 7.99 -11.00
N PRO A 40 -2.26 8.66 -9.88
CA PRO A 40 -1.66 9.96 -9.56
C PRO A 40 -0.20 9.85 -9.10
N GLU A 41 0.18 8.69 -8.54
CA GLU A 41 1.51 8.47 -7.98
C GLU A 41 2.46 7.90 -9.05
N PRO A 42 3.64 8.50 -9.23
CA PRO A 42 4.61 7.99 -10.20
C PRO A 42 5.42 6.80 -9.67
N VAL A 43 5.29 6.51 -8.38
CA VAL A 43 6.12 5.53 -7.65
C VAL A 43 5.26 4.45 -7.04
N PHE A 44 5.66 3.19 -7.25
CA PHE A 44 5.14 2.06 -6.52
C PHE A 44 5.88 1.91 -5.19
N HIS A 45 5.13 1.94 -4.10
CA HIS A 45 5.66 1.76 -2.75
C HIS A 45 5.42 0.33 -2.27
N TYR A 46 6.49 -0.39 -1.98
CA TYR A 46 6.40 -1.72 -1.38
C TYR A 46 6.07 -1.61 0.12
N ARG A 47 4.78 -1.44 0.42
CA ARG A 47 4.26 -1.19 1.79
C ARG A 47 4.68 -2.21 2.85
N PRO A 48 4.80 -3.54 2.55
CA PRO A 48 5.25 -4.49 3.56
C PRO A 48 6.62 -4.18 4.17
N ALA A 49 7.50 -3.47 3.44
CA ALA A 49 8.79 -3.06 3.98
C ALA A 49 8.74 -1.81 4.88
N ALA A 50 7.61 -1.08 4.91
CA ALA A 50 7.49 0.17 5.65
C ALA A 50 7.64 -0.02 7.18
N THR A 51 7.29 -1.18 7.73
CA THR A 51 7.45 -1.52 9.15
C THR A 51 8.91 -1.60 9.57
N ARG A 52 9.82 -1.96 8.67
CA ARG A 52 11.26 -2.17 8.93
C ARG A 52 12.08 -0.90 8.81
N GLU A 53 11.60 0.06 8.03
CA GLU A 53 12.32 1.30 7.74
C GLU A 53 12.62 2.17 8.98
N PRO A 54 11.71 2.30 9.97
CA PRO A 54 12.00 3.04 11.19
C PRO A 54 13.19 2.50 11.99
N PHE A 55 13.51 1.22 11.82
CA PHE A 55 14.57 0.49 12.53
C PHE A 55 15.86 0.35 11.72
N ASP A 56 15.93 1.00 10.56
CA ASP A 56 17.06 0.93 9.61
C ASP A 56 17.42 -0.50 9.15
N LEU A 57 16.42 -1.41 9.15
CA LEU A 57 16.58 -2.81 8.76
C LEU A 57 16.43 -3.05 7.26
N ALA A 58 15.74 -2.16 6.56
CA ALA A 58 15.66 -2.15 5.11
C ALA A 58 15.30 -0.74 4.63
N PRO A 59 15.96 -0.22 3.58
CA PRO A 59 15.50 1.01 2.94
C PRO A 59 14.15 0.78 2.29
N ALA A 60 13.29 1.80 2.29
CA ALA A 60 12.09 1.79 1.49
C ALA A 60 12.46 1.60 0.01
N ARG A 61 11.93 0.55 -0.61
CA ARG A 61 12.11 0.34 -2.04
C ARG A 61 11.04 1.14 -2.78
N HIS A 62 11.51 2.04 -3.61
CA HIS A 62 10.69 2.84 -4.51
C HIS A 62 10.94 2.35 -5.94
N TYR A 63 9.87 2.08 -6.65
CA TYR A 63 9.96 1.61 -8.03
C TYR A 63 9.20 2.57 -8.92
N ASP A 64 9.79 2.98 -10.03
CA ASP A 64 9.13 3.81 -11.03
C ASP A 64 8.00 3.03 -11.70
N LEU A 65 6.76 3.49 -11.52
CA LEU A 65 5.58 2.83 -12.09
C LEU A 65 5.53 2.92 -13.61
N ARG A 66 6.14 3.91 -14.21
CA ARG A 66 6.25 3.99 -15.66
C ARG A 66 7.18 2.92 -16.21
N ALA A 67 8.33 2.71 -15.54
CA ALA A 67 9.25 1.64 -15.91
C ALA A 67 8.60 0.25 -15.74
N ILE A 68 7.93 0.02 -14.60
CA ILE A 68 7.19 -1.23 -14.35
C ILE A 68 6.13 -1.46 -15.42
N ALA A 69 5.32 -0.44 -15.76
CA ALA A 69 4.29 -0.55 -16.79
C ALA A 69 4.90 -0.91 -18.15
N ALA A 70 6.00 -0.25 -18.53
CA ALA A 70 6.70 -0.54 -19.78
C ALA A 70 7.25 -1.98 -19.85
N GLU A 71 7.87 -2.48 -18.77
CA GLU A 71 8.35 -3.86 -18.68
C GLU A 71 7.22 -4.88 -18.80
N MET A 72 6.03 -4.55 -18.29
CA MET A 72 4.84 -5.39 -18.41
C MET A 72 4.06 -5.18 -19.70
N GLY A 73 4.54 -4.32 -20.62
CA GLY A 73 3.86 -3.99 -21.86
C GLY A 73 2.54 -3.24 -21.67
N ALA A 74 2.42 -2.45 -20.61
CA ALA A 74 1.24 -1.64 -20.32
C ALA A 74 1.52 -0.15 -20.58
N ASP A 75 0.52 0.57 -21.05
CA ASP A 75 0.58 2.03 -21.12
C ASP A 75 0.52 2.64 -19.72
N TYR A 76 1.13 3.82 -19.54
CA TYR A 76 1.12 4.54 -18.28
C TYR A 76 0.55 5.95 -18.45
N HIS A 77 -0.49 6.27 -17.68
CA HIS A 77 -1.11 7.58 -17.59
C HIS A 77 -0.99 8.11 -16.17
N GLN A 78 -0.26 9.21 -16.01
CA GLN A 78 -0.21 9.88 -14.71
C GLN A 78 -1.44 10.77 -14.56
N GLY A 79 -2.26 10.49 -13.54
CA GLY A 79 -3.47 11.26 -13.27
C GLY A 79 -4.34 10.63 -12.19
N ARG A 80 -5.09 11.48 -11.51
CA ARG A 80 -6.08 11.05 -10.53
C ARG A 80 -7.42 10.79 -11.23
N LEU A 81 -7.95 9.58 -11.07
CA LEU A 81 -9.33 9.28 -11.47
C LEU A 81 -10.30 10.17 -10.70
N GLU A 82 -11.15 10.90 -11.39
CA GLU A 82 -12.17 11.77 -10.81
C GLU A 82 -13.59 11.23 -11.05
N ALA A 83 -13.88 10.80 -12.28
CA ALA A 83 -15.21 10.33 -12.64
C ALA A 83 -15.17 9.19 -13.64
N VAL A 84 -16.17 8.30 -13.55
CA VAL A 84 -16.40 7.19 -14.48
C VAL A 84 -17.71 7.42 -15.22
N ALA A 85 -17.66 7.47 -16.54
CA ALA A 85 -18.82 7.50 -17.42
C ALA A 85 -19.02 6.11 -18.05
N SER A 86 -19.61 5.18 -17.29
CA SER A 86 -19.71 3.77 -17.65
C SER A 86 -20.42 3.53 -18.98
N ARG A 87 -21.52 4.26 -19.25
CA ARG A 87 -22.26 4.16 -20.54
C ARG A 87 -21.44 4.61 -21.74
N ARG A 88 -20.41 5.47 -21.53
CA ARG A 88 -19.52 5.98 -22.57
C ARG A 88 -18.17 5.28 -22.61
N HIS A 89 -17.99 4.27 -21.77
CA HIS A 89 -16.72 3.55 -21.62
C HIS A 89 -15.53 4.49 -21.51
N SER A 90 -15.63 5.49 -20.62
CA SER A 90 -14.56 6.47 -20.43
C SER A 90 -14.46 6.93 -18.98
N VAL A 91 -13.25 7.33 -18.59
CA VAL A 91 -13.01 8.03 -17.34
C VAL A 91 -12.54 9.46 -17.61
N ARG A 92 -12.73 10.31 -16.60
CA ARG A 92 -12.17 11.67 -16.56
C ARG A 92 -11.19 11.75 -15.39
N THR A 93 -10.05 12.35 -15.66
CA THR A 93 -9.04 12.65 -14.62
C THR A 93 -9.30 14.02 -14.00
N ALA A 94 -8.68 14.29 -12.84
CA ALA A 94 -8.75 15.58 -12.18
C ALA A 94 -8.17 16.75 -13.02
N SER A 95 -7.29 16.47 -13.98
CA SER A 95 -6.80 17.47 -14.95
C SER A 95 -7.75 17.68 -16.13
N GLY A 96 -8.89 16.99 -16.19
CA GLY A 96 -9.85 17.07 -17.29
C GLY A 96 -9.56 16.11 -18.45
N ALA A 97 -8.45 15.40 -18.46
CA ALA A 97 -8.16 14.44 -19.52
C ALA A 97 -9.16 13.29 -19.52
N ARG A 98 -9.52 12.83 -20.71
CA ARG A 98 -10.45 11.71 -20.91
C ARG A 98 -9.73 10.51 -21.48
N LEU A 99 -9.87 9.36 -20.82
CA LEU A 99 -9.37 8.07 -21.28
C LEU A 99 -10.56 7.15 -21.61
N VAL A 100 -10.49 6.47 -22.73
CA VAL A 100 -11.50 5.50 -23.17
C VAL A 100 -11.01 4.08 -22.94
N TYR A 101 -11.94 3.17 -22.65
CA TYR A 101 -11.63 1.78 -22.35
C TYR A 101 -12.72 0.85 -22.91
N ASP A 102 -12.38 -0.42 -23.07
CA ASP A 102 -13.37 -1.46 -23.34
C ASP A 102 -13.75 -2.17 -22.02
N ARG A 103 -12.80 -2.26 -21.06
CA ARG A 103 -13.06 -2.71 -19.69
C ARG A 103 -12.30 -1.82 -18.70
N LEU A 104 -12.86 -1.64 -17.50
CA LEU A 104 -12.26 -0.86 -16.42
C LEU A 104 -12.09 -1.74 -15.18
N ILE A 105 -10.88 -1.73 -14.63
CA ILE A 105 -10.56 -2.32 -13.33
C ILE A 105 -10.30 -1.17 -12.36
N LEU A 106 -11.03 -1.14 -11.23
CA LEU A 106 -10.82 -0.16 -10.17
C LEU A 106 -9.95 -0.79 -9.07
N ALA A 107 -8.69 -0.40 -9.04
CA ALA A 107 -7.67 -0.84 -8.07
C ALA A 107 -7.15 0.36 -7.25
N ILE A 108 -8.07 1.28 -6.90
CA ILE A 108 -7.75 2.58 -6.27
C ILE A 108 -7.34 2.48 -4.80
N GLY A 109 -7.38 1.28 -4.22
CA GLY A 109 -7.03 1.01 -2.83
C GLY A 109 -8.05 1.56 -1.83
N ALA A 110 -7.63 1.56 -0.56
CA ALA A 110 -8.41 2.09 0.55
C ALA A 110 -7.71 3.29 1.19
N ARG A 111 -8.49 4.18 1.77
CA ARG A 111 -7.97 5.29 2.56
C ARG A 111 -7.92 4.87 4.03
N ALA A 112 -6.73 4.92 4.62
CA ALA A 112 -6.59 4.73 6.05
C ALA A 112 -7.20 5.91 6.82
N VAL A 113 -7.97 5.61 7.83
CA VAL A 113 -8.56 6.56 8.77
C VAL A 113 -7.84 6.48 10.12
N VAL A 114 -7.96 7.51 10.93
CA VAL A 114 -7.46 7.48 12.31
C VAL A 114 -8.28 6.46 13.09
N GLY A 115 -7.61 5.42 13.60
CA GLY A 115 -8.28 4.33 14.31
C GLY A 115 -8.62 4.69 15.76
N VAL A 116 -7.67 5.32 16.47
CA VAL A 116 -7.80 5.71 17.87
C VAL A 116 -7.40 7.18 18.01
N PRO A 117 -8.30 8.05 18.49
CA PRO A 117 -7.95 9.46 18.75
C PRO A 117 -6.77 9.57 19.73
N GLY A 118 -5.80 10.41 19.40
CA GLY A 118 -4.60 10.62 20.23
C GLY A 118 -3.50 9.58 20.06
N ALA A 119 -3.76 8.45 19.37
CA ALA A 119 -2.73 7.48 19.04
C ALA A 119 -2.06 7.79 17.69
N ILE A 120 -0.83 7.29 17.52
CA ILE A 120 -0.14 7.31 16.23
C ILE A 120 -0.77 6.24 15.34
N THR A 121 -1.36 6.65 14.22
CA THR A 121 -1.84 5.72 13.21
C THR A 121 -0.72 5.46 12.21
N PHE A 122 -0.19 4.23 12.20
CA PHE A 122 0.79 3.81 11.20
C PHE A 122 0.08 3.31 9.95
N ARG A 123 0.35 3.93 8.81
CA ARG A 123 -0.28 3.64 7.51
C ARG A 123 0.73 3.15 6.47
N ASP A 124 1.86 3.85 6.39
CA ASP A 124 2.93 3.59 5.43
C ASP A 124 4.16 4.48 5.73
N GLN A 125 5.03 4.67 4.74
CA GLN A 125 6.25 5.48 4.83
C GLN A 125 6.03 6.91 5.33
N ARG A 126 4.85 7.48 5.17
CA ARG A 126 4.52 8.85 5.64
C ARG A 126 4.59 8.97 7.15
N ASP A 127 4.40 7.87 7.87
CA ASP A 127 4.35 7.83 9.33
C ASP A 127 5.68 7.41 9.97
N ILE A 128 6.70 7.07 9.18
CA ILE A 128 8.02 6.63 9.67
C ILE A 128 8.66 7.63 10.63
N LYS A 129 8.54 8.94 10.36
CA LYS A 129 9.07 9.98 11.24
C LYS A 129 8.44 9.93 12.63
N LEU A 130 7.15 9.58 12.72
CA LEU A 130 6.44 9.44 14.00
C LEU A 130 6.94 8.21 14.76
N ILE A 131 7.11 7.08 14.09
CA ILE A 131 7.66 5.87 14.72
C ILE A 131 9.10 6.10 15.19
N ARG A 132 9.94 6.74 14.38
CA ARG A 132 11.30 7.11 14.80
C ARG A 132 11.33 8.05 16.02
N ARG A 133 10.33 8.91 16.17
CA ARG A 133 10.20 9.74 17.39
C ARG A 133 9.94 8.85 18.60
N VAL A 134 9.01 7.90 18.52
CA VAL A 134 8.73 6.96 19.62
C VAL A 134 9.97 6.14 19.97
N LEU A 135 10.74 5.68 18.96
CA LEU A 135 11.99 4.96 19.21
C LEU A 135 12.98 5.80 20.02
N ARG A 136 13.15 7.09 19.70
CA ARG A 136 14.01 7.98 20.49
C ARG A 136 13.49 8.18 21.91
N GLU A 137 12.18 8.27 22.12
CA GLU A 137 11.57 8.38 23.45
C GLU A 137 11.78 7.10 24.27
N VAL A 138 11.77 5.92 23.64
CA VAL A 138 12.14 4.64 24.25
C VAL A 138 13.62 4.62 24.62
N GLU A 139 14.50 5.03 23.72
CA GLU A 139 15.94 5.08 23.94
C GLU A 139 16.31 6.06 25.09
N ALA A 140 15.58 7.16 25.22
CA ALA A 140 15.72 8.11 26.32
C ALA A 140 15.10 7.61 27.65
N GLY A 141 14.43 6.45 27.66
CA GLY A 141 13.74 5.92 28.85
C GLY A 141 12.44 6.65 29.21
N ALA A 142 11.99 7.58 28.36
CA ALA A 142 10.76 8.35 28.59
C ALA A 142 9.50 7.50 28.31
N VAL A 143 9.59 6.54 27.41
CA VAL A 143 8.51 5.59 27.07
C VAL A 143 8.94 4.18 27.44
N LYS A 144 8.19 3.57 28.35
CA LYS A 144 8.41 2.18 28.82
C LYS A 144 7.26 1.23 28.45
N ARG A 145 6.06 1.77 28.19
CA ARG A 145 4.88 0.97 27.81
C ARG A 145 4.38 1.43 26.45
N ILE A 146 4.17 0.48 25.54
CA ILE A 146 3.71 0.76 24.18
C ILE A 146 2.58 -0.20 23.86
N ALA A 147 1.40 0.35 23.56
CA ALA A 147 0.29 -0.44 23.04
C ALA A 147 0.26 -0.38 21.52
N PHE A 148 0.24 -1.54 20.87
CA PHE A 148 0.00 -1.70 19.45
C PHE A 148 -1.45 -2.15 19.30
N ALA A 149 -2.30 -1.29 18.71
CA ALA A 149 -3.74 -1.50 18.69
C ALA A 149 -4.28 -1.61 17.26
N LEU A 150 -5.12 -2.61 17.03
CA LEU A 150 -5.94 -2.78 15.84
C LEU A 150 -7.41 -2.60 16.25
N PRO A 151 -8.02 -1.41 16.03
CA PRO A 151 -9.29 -1.05 16.66
C PRO A 151 -10.52 -1.70 16.00
N ALA A 152 -10.37 -2.35 14.87
CA ALA A 152 -11.46 -3.01 14.16
C ALA A 152 -10.97 -4.32 13.55
N THR A 153 -11.90 -5.18 13.13
CA THR A 153 -11.66 -6.36 12.30
C THR A 153 -11.14 -5.96 10.92
N SER A 154 -10.09 -5.16 10.91
CA SER A 154 -9.34 -4.81 9.72
C SER A 154 -8.66 -6.07 9.22
N THR A 155 -8.69 -6.23 7.96
CA THR A 155 -8.35 -7.44 7.25
C THR A 155 -6.87 -7.83 7.30
N TRP A 156 -5.96 -7.03 7.89
CA TRP A 156 -4.53 -7.34 7.88
C TRP A 156 -3.82 -6.86 9.15
N SER A 157 -3.68 -7.78 10.09
CA SER A 157 -3.04 -7.55 11.39
C SER A 157 -1.51 -7.63 11.36
N LEU A 158 -0.91 -8.22 10.32
CA LEU A 158 0.51 -8.52 10.25
C LEU A 158 1.44 -7.32 10.57
N PRO A 159 1.21 -6.09 10.06
CA PRO A 159 2.06 -4.94 10.38
C PRO A 159 2.06 -4.57 11.87
N LEU A 160 0.96 -4.81 12.58
CA LEU A 160 0.87 -4.58 14.03
C LEU A 160 1.81 -5.52 14.78
N TYR A 161 1.77 -6.81 14.48
CA TYR A 161 2.66 -7.81 15.09
C TYR A 161 4.12 -7.54 14.74
N GLU A 162 4.40 -7.23 13.47
CA GLU A 162 5.76 -6.94 13.01
C GLU A 162 6.35 -5.72 13.73
N LEU A 163 5.59 -4.63 13.86
CA LEU A 163 6.03 -3.44 14.60
C LEU A 163 6.29 -3.76 16.08
N ALA A 164 5.40 -4.50 16.75
CA ALA A 164 5.58 -4.87 18.14
C ALA A 164 6.85 -5.70 18.36
N LEU A 165 7.10 -6.69 17.50
CA LEU A 165 8.31 -7.52 17.53
C LEU A 165 9.56 -6.70 17.24
N LEU A 166 9.50 -5.76 16.30
CA LEU A 166 10.63 -4.89 15.96
C LEU A 166 10.98 -3.94 17.12
N PHE A 167 9.99 -3.37 17.81
CA PHE A 167 10.20 -2.56 19.01
C PHE A 167 10.80 -3.40 20.14
N ALA A 168 10.26 -4.58 20.41
CA ALA A 168 10.79 -5.49 21.44
C ALA A 168 12.24 -5.90 21.12
N ARG A 169 12.55 -6.24 19.88
CA ARG A 169 13.91 -6.54 19.42
C ARG A 169 14.84 -5.34 19.60
N HIS A 170 14.40 -4.15 19.17
CA HIS A 170 15.18 -2.91 19.27
C HIS A 170 15.54 -2.60 20.72
N ALA A 171 14.59 -2.69 21.64
CA ALA A 171 14.81 -2.49 23.07
C ALA A 171 15.80 -3.53 23.61
N ARG A 172 15.55 -4.82 23.35
CA ARG A 172 16.41 -5.91 23.82
C ARG A 172 17.85 -5.76 23.38
N THR A 173 18.12 -5.41 22.11
CA THR A 173 19.47 -5.27 21.59
C THR A 173 20.21 -4.07 22.16
N ARG A 174 19.52 -3.13 22.80
CA ARG A 174 20.07 -1.95 23.48
C ARG A 174 20.04 -2.04 25.01
N GLY A 175 19.62 -3.17 25.55
CA GLY A 175 19.50 -3.34 27.01
C GLY A 175 18.39 -2.47 27.63
N LEU A 176 17.41 -2.04 26.84
CA LEU A 176 16.28 -1.22 27.30
C LEU A 176 15.13 -2.12 27.74
N VAL A 177 14.36 -1.66 28.72
CA VAL A 177 13.16 -2.36 29.20
C VAL A 177 11.93 -1.64 28.69
N ILE A 178 11.11 -2.37 27.93
CA ILE A 178 9.79 -1.94 27.50
C ILE A 178 8.77 -3.03 27.77
N GLU A 179 7.52 -2.63 27.95
CA GLU A 179 6.35 -3.49 28.11
C GLU A 179 5.46 -3.31 26.86
N PRO A 180 5.63 -4.11 25.79
CA PRO A 180 4.76 -4.07 24.64
C PRO A 180 3.44 -4.75 24.94
N ALA A 181 2.31 -4.14 24.57
CA ALA A 181 0.99 -4.71 24.63
C ALA A 181 0.39 -4.79 23.22
N LEU A 182 -0.22 -5.92 22.88
CA LEU A 182 -0.99 -6.09 21.66
C LEU A 182 -2.49 -6.01 22.00
N VAL A 183 -3.20 -5.17 21.28
CA VAL A 183 -4.64 -4.99 21.40
C VAL A 183 -5.27 -5.24 20.04
N THR A 184 -5.93 -6.37 19.90
CA THR A 184 -6.49 -6.83 18.63
C THR A 184 -7.85 -7.50 18.88
N PRO A 185 -8.79 -7.43 17.93
CA PRO A 185 -10.04 -8.18 18.00
C PRO A 185 -9.88 -9.68 17.65
N GLU A 186 -8.68 -10.11 17.23
CA GLU A 186 -8.40 -11.52 16.97
C GLU A 186 -8.49 -12.34 18.26
N ARG A 187 -9.04 -13.54 18.18
CA ARG A 187 -9.16 -14.47 19.32
C ARG A 187 -7.81 -15.05 19.69
N GLU A 188 -6.99 -15.32 18.66
CA GLU A 188 -5.64 -15.82 18.78
C GLU A 188 -4.70 -14.99 17.91
N PRO A 189 -3.43 -14.83 18.31
CA PRO A 189 -2.46 -14.09 17.50
C PRO A 189 -2.35 -14.66 16.09
N LEU A 190 -2.49 -13.80 15.09
CA LEU A 190 -2.38 -14.17 13.67
C LEU A 190 -3.47 -15.14 13.20
N GLU A 191 -4.66 -15.11 13.77
CA GLU A 191 -5.83 -15.97 13.45
C GLU A 191 -6.11 -16.05 11.93
N LEU A 192 -5.82 -14.99 11.17
CA LEU A 192 -5.98 -14.97 9.71
C LEU A 192 -5.02 -15.90 8.95
N PHE A 193 -3.98 -16.39 9.58
CA PHE A 193 -2.94 -17.21 8.95
C PHE A 193 -2.95 -18.68 9.37
N GLY A 194 -3.94 -19.09 10.16
CA GLY A 194 -4.20 -20.47 10.58
C GLY A 194 -3.82 -20.75 12.00
#